data_291492afc5e20501a0872c8caaeb6cf6
#
_entry.id   291492afc5e20501a0872c8caaeb6cf6
#
_cell.length_a   1.000
_cell.length_b   1.000
_cell.length_c   1.000
_cell.angle_alpha   90.00
_cell.angle_beta   90.00
_cell.angle_gamma   90.00
#
_symmetry.space_group_name_H-M   'P 1'
#
loop_
_entity.id
_entity.type
_entity.pdbx_description
1 polymer ?
#
loop_
_entity_poly.entity_id
_entity_poly.type
_entity_poly.pdbx_seq_one_letter_code
_entity_poly.pdbx_strand_id
1 'polypeptide(L)'
;MRQKMGVLGPVGTHSEAAARYLMAWQSMDREIVCFGDIGECLHAVETGAVDSAFVPVENSLEGAIAVTLDTLARSDTLRVRREVIWPVHNYLMARAADSEIYV
;
A
#
# COMPACT_ATOMS: atom_id res chain seq x y z
N MET A 1 8.30 -22.01 5.57
CA MET A 1 7.69 -21.36 4.40
C MET A 1 7.62 -19.86 4.61
N ARG A 2 7.97 -19.11 3.61
CA ARG A 2 8.00 -17.66 3.69
C ARG A 2 6.58 -17.11 3.66
N GLN A 3 6.24 -16.21 4.58
CA GLN A 3 4.93 -15.56 4.58
C GLN A 3 4.83 -14.55 3.43
N LYS A 4 3.62 -14.32 2.96
CA LYS A 4 3.35 -13.41 1.86
C LYS A 4 2.61 -12.18 2.35
N MET A 5 3.02 -11.02 1.84
CA MET A 5 2.38 -9.75 2.12
C MET A 5 1.82 -9.18 0.82
N GLY A 6 0.53 -8.98 0.75
CA GLY A 6 -0.11 -8.31 -0.37
C GLY A 6 0.11 -6.81 -0.29
N VAL A 7 0.37 -6.19 -1.42
CA VAL A 7 0.62 -4.75 -1.52
C VAL A 7 -0.10 -4.21 -2.72
N LEU A 8 -0.62 -2.99 -2.61
CA LEU A 8 -1.21 -2.33 -3.78
C LEU A 8 -0.10 -2.05 -4.80
N GLY A 9 -0.22 -2.69 -5.97
CA GLY A 9 0.71 -2.51 -7.07
C GLY A 9 0.30 -1.41 -8.02
N PRO A 10 0.95 -1.30 -9.14
CA PRO A 10 2.08 -2.13 -9.61
C PRO A 10 3.38 -1.89 -8.87
N VAL A 11 4.40 -2.66 -9.24
CA VAL A 11 5.76 -2.49 -8.70
C VAL A 11 6.24 -1.04 -8.90
N GLY A 12 6.90 -0.50 -7.90
CA GLY A 12 7.41 0.87 -7.92
C GLY A 12 6.48 1.90 -7.28
N THR A 13 5.34 1.47 -6.74
CA THR A 13 4.41 2.38 -6.05
C THR A 13 4.94 2.78 -4.67
N HIS A 14 4.34 3.84 -4.12
CA HIS A 14 4.64 4.26 -2.75
C HIS A 14 4.27 3.18 -1.73
N SER A 15 3.20 2.44 -1.99
CA SER A 15 2.79 1.35 -1.10
C SER A 15 3.84 0.26 -1.02
N GLU A 16 4.43 -0.11 -2.15
CA GLU A 16 5.50 -1.11 -2.15
C GLU A 16 6.73 -0.58 -1.41
N ALA A 17 7.13 0.66 -1.67
CA ALA A 17 8.29 1.25 -1.01
C ALA A 17 8.09 1.30 0.51
N ALA A 18 6.91 1.70 0.95
CA ALA A 18 6.59 1.76 2.38
C ALA A 18 6.58 0.37 3.01
N ALA A 19 6.04 -0.63 2.31
CA ALA A 19 6.04 -2.01 2.80
C ALA A 19 7.46 -2.56 2.97
N ARG A 20 8.33 -2.30 2.00
CA ARG A 20 9.73 -2.74 2.09
C ARG A 20 10.47 -2.04 3.23
N TYR A 21 10.20 -0.77 3.44
CA TYR A 21 10.76 -0.04 4.56
C TYR A 21 10.31 -0.64 5.90
N LEU A 22 9.03 -0.93 6.04
CA LEU A 22 8.49 -1.56 7.24
C LEU A 22 9.15 -2.90 7.51
N MET A 23 9.30 -3.73 6.47
CA MET A 23 9.94 -5.04 6.62
C MET A 23 11.38 -4.92 7.09
N ALA A 24 12.14 -3.99 6.53
CA ALA A 24 13.52 -3.76 6.92
C ALA A 24 13.60 -3.28 8.36
N TRP A 25 12.74 -2.34 8.73
CA TRP A 25 12.75 -1.76 10.07
C TRP A 25 12.34 -2.77 11.15
N GLN A 26 11.39 -3.66 10.82
CA GLN A 26 10.90 -4.66 11.76
C GLN A 26 11.64 -5.99 11.67
N SER A 27 12.67 -6.06 10.86
CA SER A 27 13.41 -7.31 10.59
C SER A 27 12.48 -8.45 10.14
N MET A 28 11.49 -8.10 9.34
CA MET A 28 10.54 -9.07 8.78
C MET A 28 11.03 -9.53 7.42
N ASP A 29 10.81 -10.83 7.13
CA ASP A 29 11.10 -11.38 5.81
C ASP A 29 9.82 -11.95 5.22
N ARG A 30 9.24 -11.25 4.27
CA ARG A 30 8.00 -11.64 3.61
C ARG A 30 8.11 -11.44 2.12
N GLU A 31 7.49 -12.34 1.39
CA GLU A 31 7.38 -12.19 -0.06
C GLU A 31 6.29 -11.17 -0.37
N ILE A 32 6.61 -10.16 -1.18
CA ILE A 32 5.66 -9.14 -1.59
C ILE A 32 4.91 -9.62 -2.82
N VAL A 33 3.59 -9.57 -2.77
CA VAL A 33 2.70 -9.89 -3.88
C VAL A 33 1.90 -8.64 -4.20
N CYS A 34 2.04 -8.12 -5.42
CA CYS A 34 1.34 -6.90 -5.84
C CYS A 34 -0.04 -7.22 -6.40
N PHE A 35 -1.03 -6.44 -6.01
CA PHE A 35 -2.41 -6.56 -6.47
C PHE A 35 -2.83 -5.31 -7.23
N GLY A 36 -3.78 -5.46 -8.13
CA GLY A 36 -4.27 -4.37 -8.97
C GLY A 36 -5.13 -3.37 -8.24
N ASP A 37 -5.81 -3.80 -7.17
CA ASP A 37 -6.60 -2.88 -6.36
C ASP A 37 -6.62 -3.32 -4.89
N ILE A 38 -7.07 -2.40 -4.04
CA ILE A 38 -7.09 -2.61 -2.59
C ILE A 38 -8.08 -3.72 -2.21
N GLY A 39 -9.23 -3.76 -2.87
CA GLY A 39 -10.24 -4.79 -2.59
C GLY A 39 -9.72 -6.19 -2.83
N GLU A 40 -9.01 -6.41 -3.94
CA GLU A 40 -8.39 -7.70 -4.22
C GLU A 40 -7.34 -8.06 -3.19
N CYS A 41 -6.53 -7.06 -2.80
CA CYS A 41 -5.47 -7.25 -1.81
C CYS A 41 -6.04 -7.72 -0.46
N LEU A 42 -7.07 -7.05 0.02
CA LEU A 42 -7.71 -7.40 1.29
C LEU A 42 -8.45 -8.74 1.21
N HIS A 43 -9.11 -9.01 0.09
CA HIS A 43 -9.76 -10.30 -0.13
C HIS A 43 -8.75 -11.45 -0.10
N ALA A 44 -7.56 -11.23 -0.64
CA ALA A 44 -6.50 -12.25 -0.61
C ALA A 44 -6.09 -12.60 0.82
N VAL A 45 -6.13 -11.65 1.74
CA VAL A 45 -5.89 -11.94 3.16
C VAL A 45 -7.02 -12.78 3.74
N GLU A 46 -8.25 -12.40 3.45
CA GLU A 46 -9.43 -13.12 3.97
C GLU A 46 -9.47 -14.58 3.50
N THR A 47 -9.05 -14.84 2.28
CA THR A 47 -9.04 -16.19 1.71
C THR A 47 -7.78 -16.98 2.07
N GLY A 48 -6.78 -16.35 2.64
CA GLY A 48 -5.51 -17.00 2.97
C GLY A 48 -4.52 -17.08 1.83
N ALA A 49 -4.81 -16.43 0.70
CA ALA A 49 -3.87 -16.40 -0.43
C ALA A 49 -2.58 -15.65 -0.07
N VAL A 50 -2.69 -14.66 0.80
CA VAL A 50 -1.55 -14.00 1.43
C VAL A 50 -1.80 -13.94 2.94
N ASP A 51 -0.75 -13.76 3.71
CA ASP A 51 -0.84 -13.78 5.18
C ASP A 51 -1.18 -12.40 5.75
N SER A 52 -0.82 -11.35 5.05
CA SER A 52 -1.06 -9.97 5.47
C SER A 52 -1.14 -9.07 4.24
N ALA A 53 -1.60 -7.84 4.46
CA ALA A 53 -1.65 -6.84 3.41
C ALA A 53 -1.17 -5.50 3.96
N PHE A 54 -0.54 -4.73 3.09
CA PHE A 54 -0.13 -3.37 3.37
C PHE A 54 -0.87 -2.47 2.38
N VAL A 55 -1.84 -1.72 2.88
CA VAL A 55 -2.73 -0.92 2.02
C VAL A 55 -2.85 0.51 2.54
N PRO A 56 -3.09 1.47 1.65
CA PRO A 56 -3.31 2.84 2.09
C PRO A 56 -4.69 2.99 2.75
N VAL A 57 -4.73 3.76 3.82
CA VAL A 57 -5.96 4.08 4.56
C VAL A 57 -6.37 5.53 4.31
N GLU A 58 -5.39 6.39 4.15
CA GLU A 58 -5.62 7.82 3.99
C GLU A 58 -4.46 8.44 3.23
N ASN A 59 -4.72 9.45 2.42
CA ASN A 59 -3.68 10.26 1.82
C ASN A 59 -4.02 11.75 1.99
N SER A 60 -3.02 12.62 1.89
CA SER A 60 -3.17 14.03 2.19
C SER A 60 -4.00 14.79 1.15
N LEU A 61 -4.15 14.26 -0.05
CA LEU A 61 -4.92 14.92 -1.12
C LEU A 61 -6.39 14.54 -1.10
N GLU A 62 -6.67 13.25 -0.92
CA GLU A 62 -8.02 12.71 -1.02
C GLU A 62 -8.66 12.41 0.33
N GLY A 63 -7.87 12.42 1.40
CA GLY A 63 -8.36 12.03 2.72
C GLY A 63 -8.50 10.52 2.85
N ALA A 64 -9.56 10.07 3.52
CA ALA A 64 -9.77 8.66 3.80
C ALA A 64 -10.07 7.86 2.51
N ILE A 65 -9.52 6.66 2.44
CA ILE A 65 -9.74 5.77 1.31
C ILE A 65 -10.89 4.83 1.65
N ALA A 66 -12.04 5.10 1.04
CA ALA A 66 -13.29 4.44 1.41
C ALA A 66 -13.24 2.92 1.29
N VAL A 67 -12.64 2.38 0.22
CA VAL A 67 -12.61 0.93 0.02
C VAL A 67 -11.89 0.23 1.17
N THR A 68 -10.80 0.80 1.68
CA THR A 68 -10.06 0.23 2.80
C THR A 68 -10.89 0.25 4.07
N LEU A 69 -11.48 1.40 4.39
CA LEU A 69 -12.28 1.56 5.61
C LEU A 69 -13.54 0.71 5.58
N ASP A 70 -14.24 0.68 4.45
CA ASP A 70 -15.46 -0.10 4.30
C ASP A 70 -15.18 -1.59 4.42
N THR A 71 -14.11 -2.07 3.79
CA THR A 71 -13.75 -3.48 3.86
C THR A 71 -13.40 -3.88 5.28
N LEU A 72 -12.63 -3.07 6.00
CA LEU A 72 -12.30 -3.35 7.39
C LEU A 72 -13.54 -3.34 8.29
N ALA A 73 -14.47 -2.42 8.05
CA ALA A 73 -15.69 -2.32 8.84
C ALA A 73 -16.61 -3.54 8.66
N ARG A 74 -16.60 -4.14 7.47
CA ARG A 74 -17.47 -5.30 7.16
C ARG A 74 -16.83 -6.63 7.46
N SER A 75 -15.52 -6.69 7.62
CA SER A 75 -14.81 -7.95 7.78
C SER A 75 -14.83 -8.41 9.23
N ASP A 76 -15.08 -9.71 9.42
CA ASP A 76 -15.00 -10.34 10.73
C ASP A 76 -13.61 -10.90 11.02
N THR A 77 -12.75 -10.98 10.00
CA THR A 77 -11.46 -11.65 10.11
C THR A 77 -10.26 -10.74 10.02
N LEU A 78 -10.40 -9.59 9.35
CA LEU A 78 -9.30 -8.67 9.17
C LEU A 78 -9.06 -7.84 10.43
N ARG A 79 -7.79 -7.66 10.78
CA ARG A 79 -7.38 -6.84 11.92
C ARG A 79 -6.22 -5.96 11.52
N VAL A 80 -6.27 -4.71 11.96
CA VAL A 80 -5.14 -3.79 11.78
C VAL A 80 -4.07 -4.13 12.80
N ARG A 81 -2.87 -4.42 12.32
CA ARG A 81 -1.72 -4.77 13.16
C ARG A 81 -0.81 -3.60 13.41
N ARG A 82 -0.60 -2.77 12.39
CA ARG A 82 0.30 -1.63 12.44
C ARG A 82 -0.21 -0.53 11.56
N GLU A 83 0.18 0.68 11.92
CA GLU A 83 -0.07 1.87 11.14
C GLU A 83 1.27 2.54 10.83
N VAL A 84 1.46 2.93 9.57
CA VAL A 84 2.70 3.54 9.11
C VAL A 84 2.35 4.86 8.42
N ILE A 85 3.04 5.91 8.80
CA ILE A 85 2.94 7.20 8.11
C ILE A 85 4.11 7.28 7.14
N TRP A 86 3.80 7.40 5.86
CA TRP A 86 4.80 7.39 4.80
C TRP A 86 4.83 8.73 4.08
N PRO A 87 5.93 9.49 4.19
CA PRO A 87 6.04 10.75 3.47
C PRO A 87 6.18 10.51 1.97
N VAL A 88 5.41 11.27 1.19
CA VAL A 88 5.47 11.22 -0.26
C VAL A 88 6.13 12.49 -0.76
N HIS A 89 7.20 12.33 -1.55
CA HIS A 89 7.91 13.45 -2.14
C HIS A 89 7.51 13.58 -3.60
N ASN A 90 6.99 14.74 -3.94
CA ASN A 90 6.62 15.06 -5.31
C ASN A 90 7.65 16.00 -5.90
N TYR A 91 7.96 15.79 -7.18
CA TYR A 91 8.91 16.61 -7.90
C TYR A 91 8.23 17.26 -9.07
N LEU A 92 8.53 18.54 -9.29
CA LEU A 92 8.09 19.23 -10.48
C LEU A 92 8.96 18.76 -11.64
N MET A 93 8.33 18.23 -12.67
CA MET A 93 9.04 17.75 -13.85
C MET A 93 8.44 18.31 -15.11
N ALA A 94 9.29 18.61 -16.08
CA ALA A 94 8.88 19.07 -17.40
C ALA A 94 9.77 18.41 -18.44
N ARG A 95 9.26 18.29 -19.68
CA ARG A 95 10.12 17.86 -20.78
C ARG A 95 11.19 18.91 -21.04
N ALA A 96 12.37 18.46 -21.42
CA ALA A 96 13.49 19.38 -21.65
C ALA A 96 13.20 20.48 -22.67
N ALA A 97 12.33 20.20 -23.65
CA ALA A 97 11.95 21.16 -24.67
C ALA A 97 10.78 22.05 -24.28
N ASP A 98 10.14 21.77 -23.18
CA ASP A 98 8.99 22.57 -22.70
C ASP A 98 9.49 23.65 -21.77
N SER A 99 8.73 24.71 -21.71
CA SER A 99 9.01 25.73 -20.71
C SER A 99 8.61 25.21 -19.34
N GLU A 100 8.18 26.01 -18.49
CA GLU A 100 7.98 25.67 -17.09
C GLU A 100 6.60 25.11 -16.82
N ILE A 101 6.53 24.22 -15.85
CA ILE A 101 5.28 23.72 -15.30
C ILE A 101 5.21 24.19 -13.86
N TYR A 102 4.14 24.87 -13.51
CA TYR A 102 3.93 25.36 -12.14
C TYR A 102 2.80 24.60 -11.47
N VAL A 103 3.00 24.27 -10.22
CA VAL A 103 1.98 23.60 -9.39
C VAL A 103 1.69 24.40 -8.14
#